data_8d1691f78a3b4643e2735f975d883ef2
#
_entry.id   8d1691f78a3b4643e2735f975d883ef2
#
_cell.length_a   1.000
_cell.length_b   1.000
_cell.length_c   1.000
_cell.angle_alpha   90.00
_cell.angle_beta   90.00
_cell.angle_gamma   90.00
#
_symmetry.space_group_name_H-M   'P 1'
#
loop_
_entity.id
_entity.type
_entity.pdbx_description
1 polymer ?
#
loop_
_entity_poly.entity_id
_entity_poly.type
_entity_poly.pdbx_seq_one_letter_code
_entity_poly.pdbx_strand_id
1 'polypeptide(L)'
;MRRLSLSGRLALLFAACTAVVSLLAGVLFSRASEAHFIELDQQLLDGKLLALRSALQDVNEAGDFPPRQARLQDELSHQPDLQLRVGDANGQLWFDSAPGLPASLPGGAGLRSLEQAGTAYRLYTAALNPGQAASPQLTLILDITHHQHFLQRMQHLIWLTVGLSALATALLGAWAARSGLRPLRRMGAVAAGVSASSLTQRLPQEQMPAELAELASSFNAMLGRLEESFQRLSAFSADIAHELRTPLSNLLTHTQVTLTRPRPLEDLSLIHIS
;
A
#
# COMPACT_ATOMS: atom_id res chain seq x y z
N MET A 1 -0.52 -24.16 7.96
CA MET A 1 -0.43 -22.71 7.65
C MET A 1 0.60 -22.08 8.58
N ARG A 2 1.73 -21.57 8.07
CA ARG A 2 2.74 -20.86 8.89
C ARG A 2 2.10 -19.55 9.37
N ARG A 3 1.99 -19.39 10.69
CA ARG A 3 1.50 -18.14 11.28
C ARG A 3 2.50 -17.02 10.95
N LEU A 4 2.05 -16.01 10.24
CA LEU A 4 2.86 -14.82 9.96
C LEU A 4 3.33 -14.20 11.27
N SER A 5 4.61 -13.81 11.33
CA SER A 5 5.15 -13.08 12.48
C SER A 5 4.44 -11.74 12.64
N LEU A 6 4.42 -11.18 13.85
CA LEU A 6 3.82 -9.87 14.12
C LEU A 6 4.38 -8.79 13.19
N SER A 7 5.69 -8.81 12.95
CA SER A 7 6.35 -7.91 11.99
C SER A 7 5.83 -8.09 10.55
N GLY A 8 5.55 -9.33 10.14
CA GLY A 8 4.99 -9.60 8.81
C GLY A 8 3.55 -9.10 8.66
N ARG A 9 2.74 -9.23 9.71
CA ARG A 9 1.36 -8.70 9.73
C ARG A 9 1.33 -7.18 9.65
N LEU A 10 2.17 -6.49 10.44
CA LEU A 10 2.29 -5.03 10.42
C LEU A 10 2.76 -4.53 9.05
N ALA A 11 3.82 -5.12 8.49
CA ALA A 11 4.32 -4.77 7.17
C ALA A 11 3.24 -4.93 6.09
N LEU A 12 2.45 -6.00 6.13
CA LEU A 12 1.38 -6.27 5.18
C LEU A 12 0.22 -5.28 5.34
N LEU A 13 -0.14 -4.92 6.59
CA LEU A 13 -1.17 -3.90 6.85
C LEU A 13 -0.75 -2.53 6.33
N PHE A 14 0.49 -2.09 6.58
CA PHE A 14 0.99 -0.82 6.07
C PHE A 14 1.06 -0.82 4.54
N ALA A 15 1.54 -1.89 3.93
CA ALA A 15 1.58 -2.03 2.47
C ALA A 15 0.17 -1.99 1.86
N ALA A 16 -0.80 -2.70 2.46
CA ALA A 16 -2.18 -2.71 2.01
C ALA A 16 -2.82 -1.31 2.16
N CYS A 17 -2.63 -0.63 3.29
CA CYS A 17 -3.12 0.72 3.50
C CYS A 17 -2.55 1.69 2.46
N THR A 18 -1.23 1.67 2.24
CA THR A 18 -0.57 2.51 1.22
C THR A 18 -1.10 2.19 -0.18
N ALA A 19 -1.26 0.92 -0.53
CA ALA A 19 -1.80 0.52 -1.82
C ALA A 19 -3.23 1.01 -2.03
N VAL A 20 -4.10 0.89 -1.01
CA VAL A 20 -5.49 1.38 -1.08
C VAL A 20 -5.54 2.89 -1.25
N VAL A 21 -4.79 3.66 -0.45
CA VAL A 21 -4.76 5.13 -0.53
C VAL A 21 -4.22 5.58 -1.89
N SER A 22 -3.12 4.98 -2.35
CA SER A 22 -2.52 5.31 -3.65
C SER A 22 -3.42 4.93 -4.82
N LEU A 23 -4.13 3.80 -4.72
CA LEU A 23 -5.10 3.38 -5.72
C LEU A 23 -6.27 4.37 -5.82
N LEU A 24 -6.84 4.77 -4.67
CA LEU A 24 -7.92 5.76 -4.64
C LEU A 24 -7.47 7.09 -5.23
N ALA A 25 -6.29 7.58 -4.84
CA ALA A 25 -5.73 8.80 -5.40
C ALA A 25 -5.51 8.70 -6.91
N GLY A 26 -4.99 7.57 -7.40
CA GLY A 26 -4.79 7.30 -8.82
C GLY A 26 -6.10 7.28 -9.62
N VAL A 27 -7.13 6.61 -9.10
CA VAL A 27 -8.45 6.57 -9.73
C VAL A 27 -9.10 7.96 -9.77
N LEU A 28 -9.04 8.71 -8.67
CA LEU A 28 -9.57 10.07 -8.60
C LEU A 28 -8.86 11.00 -9.59
N PHE A 29 -7.53 10.92 -9.64
CA PHE A 29 -6.74 11.72 -10.59
C PHE A 29 -7.06 11.35 -12.04
N SER A 30 -7.16 10.06 -12.37
CA SER A 30 -7.51 9.61 -13.71
C SER A 30 -8.88 10.14 -14.14
N ARG A 31 -9.89 10.03 -13.28
CA ARG A 31 -11.23 10.55 -13.57
C ARG A 31 -11.28 12.07 -13.70
N ALA A 32 -10.56 12.78 -12.81
CA ALA A 32 -10.48 14.23 -12.89
C ALA A 32 -9.81 14.71 -14.19
N SER A 33 -8.72 14.01 -14.60
CA SER A 33 -8.03 14.32 -15.84
C SER A 33 -8.91 14.06 -17.07
N GLU A 34 -9.62 12.94 -17.10
CA GLU A 34 -10.56 12.62 -18.20
C GLU A 34 -11.68 13.67 -18.29
N ALA A 35 -12.29 14.03 -17.17
CA ALA A 35 -13.32 15.06 -17.12
C ALA A 35 -12.79 16.42 -17.60
N HIS A 36 -11.58 16.78 -17.20
CA HIS A 36 -10.94 18.03 -17.64
C HIS A 36 -10.66 18.06 -19.15
N PHE A 37 -10.19 16.94 -19.74
CA PHE A 37 -10.01 16.87 -21.19
C PHE A 37 -11.34 16.98 -21.94
N ILE A 38 -12.41 16.34 -21.44
CA ILE A 38 -13.75 16.47 -22.05
C ILE A 38 -14.21 17.91 -22.04
N GLU A 39 -14.00 18.64 -20.95
CA GLU A 39 -14.35 20.06 -20.82
C GLU A 39 -13.54 20.93 -21.79
N LEU A 40 -12.24 20.70 -21.91
CA LEU A 40 -11.37 21.41 -22.85
C LEU A 40 -11.80 21.16 -24.32
N ASP A 41 -12.07 19.89 -24.68
CA ASP A 41 -12.56 19.52 -26.01
C ASP A 41 -13.89 20.22 -26.29
N GLN A 42 -14.80 20.29 -25.34
CA GLN A 42 -16.08 20.97 -25.49
C GLN A 42 -15.90 22.48 -25.71
N GLN A 43 -15.07 23.14 -24.90
CA GLN A 43 -14.79 24.58 -25.05
C GLN A 43 -14.17 24.90 -26.41
N LEU A 44 -13.24 24.06 -26.88
CA LEU A 44 -12.64 24.20 -28.20
C LEU A 44 -13.68 24.06 -29.29
N LEU A 45 -14.51 23.02 -29.24
CA LEU A 45 -15.54 22.73 -30.25
C LEU A 45 -16.65 23.78 -30.24
N ASP A 46 -17.05 24.30 -29.07
CA ASP A 46 -18.02 25.41 -28.97
C ASP A 46 -17.47 26.69 -29.66
N GLY A 47 -16.22 27.03 -29.39
CA GLY A 47 -15.56 28.17 -30.03
C GLY A 47 -15.49 28.00 -31.56
N LYS A 48 -15.16 26.80 -32.06
CA LYS A 48 -15.14 26.50 -33.50
C LYS A 48 -16.52 26.50 -34.12
N LEU A 49 -17.52 25.98 -33.40
CA LEU A 49 -18.91 26.02 -33.86
C LEU A 49 -19.40 27.46 -34.07
N LEU A 50 -19.09 28.37 -33.14
CA LEU A 50 -19.44 29.78 -33.30
C LEU A 50 -18.78 30.43 -34.52
N ALA A 51 -17.51 30.18 -34.73
CA ALA A 51 -16.79 30.66 -35.92
C ALA A 51 -17.40 30.13 -37.23
N LEU A 52 -17.70 28.82 -37.29
CA LEU A 52 -18.30 28.18 -38.42
C LEU A 52 -19.74 28.67 -38.68
N ARG A 53 -20.54 28.88 -37.64
CA ARG A 53 -21.87 29.48 -37.77
C ARG A 53 -21.80 30.89 -38.38
N SER A 54 -20.84 31.70 -37.96
CA SER A 54 -20.63 33.03 -38.53
C SER A 54 -20.18 32.96 -40.01
N ALA A 55 -19.34 31.99 -40.37
CA ALA A 55 -18.87 31.82 -41.73
C ALA A 55 -19.94 31.26 -42.71
N LEU A 56 -20.91 30.50 -42.18
CA LEU A 56 -21.96 29.79 -42.92
C LEU A 56 -23.38 30.35 -42.67
N GLN A 57 -23.51 31.52 -42.07
CA GLN A 57 -24.83 32.08 -41.69
C GLN A 57 -25.84 32.20 -42.83
N ASP A 58 -25.35 32.36 -44.06
CA ASP A 58 -26.21 32.56 -45.26
C ASP A 58 -26.45 31.21 -46.01
N VAL A 59 -25.96 30.08 -45.50
CA VAL A 59 -26.11 28.77 -46.13
C VAL A 59 -27.34 28.07 -45.56
N ASN A 60 -28.37 27.95 -46.41
CA ASN A 60 -29.61 27.25 -46.07
C ASN A 60 -29.86 26.01 -46.91
N GLU A 61 -29.31 25.96 -48.11
CA GLU A 61 -29.46 24.86 -49.06
C GLU A 61 -28.11 24.36 -49.59
N ALA A 62 -28.09 23.15 -50.16
CA ALA A 62 -26.88 22.57 -50.75
C ALA A 62 -26.24 23.43 -51.85
N GLY A 63 -27.05 24.20 -52.55
CA GLY A 63 -26.61 25.11 -53.65
C GLY A 63 -25.81 26.30 -53.15
N ASP A 64 -25.99 26.74 -51.91
CA ASP A 64 -25.28 27.88 -51.29
C ASP A 64 -23.88 27.52 -50.79
N PHE A 65 -23.56 26.21 -50.72
CA PHE A 65 -22.34 25.69 -50.08
C PHE A 65 -21.07 25.83 -50.99
N PRO A 66 -21.06 25.56 -52.30
CA PRO A 66 -19.87 25.53 -53.12
C PRO A 66 -18.96 26.76 -53.04
N PRO A 67 -19.46 28.01 -53.01
CA PRO A 67 -18.60 29.19 -52.93
C PRO A 67 -17.89 29.33 -51.57
N ARG A 68 -18.37 28.62 -50.51
CA ARG A 68 -17.79 28.63 -49.16
C ARG A 68 -16.82 27.47 -48.91
N GLN A 69 -16.87 26.44 -49.74
CA GLN A 69 -16.09 25.21 -49.60
C GLN A 69 -14.58 25.46 -49.56
N ALA A 70 -14.06 26.28 -50.50
CA ALA A 70 -12.62 26.58 -50.57
C ALA A 70 -12.11 27.27 -49.27
N ARG A 71 -12.90 28.19 -48.72
CA ARG A 71 -12.56 28.90 -47.47
C ARG A 71 -12.57 27.99 -46.24
N LEU A 72 -13.55 27.10 -46.16
CA LEU A 72 -13.61 26.10 -45.10
C LEU A 72 -12.46 25.10 -45.20
N GLN A 73 -12.09 24.70 -46.41
CA GLN A 73 -11.00 23.78 -46.62
C GLN A 73 -9.65 24.40 -46.28
N ASP A 74 -9.47 25.69 -46.54
CA ASP A 74 -8.30 26.46 -46.14
C ASP A 74 -8.22 26.57 -44.59
N GLU A 75 -9.32 26.89 -43.91
CA GLU A 75 -9.38 26.97 -42.45
C GLU A 75 -9.12 25.63 -41.79
N LEU A 76 -9.65 24.52 -42.28
CA LEU A 76 -9.43 23.19 -41.80
C LEU A 76 -7.99 22.69 -42.04
N SER A 77 -7.34 23.16 -43.13
CA SER A 77 -5.94 22.79 -43.45
C SER A 77 -4.95 23.21 -42.36
N HIS A 78 -5.27 24.27 -41.61
CA HIS A 78 -4.46 24.75 -40.50
C HIS A 78 -4.70 23.97 -39.19
N GLN A 79 -5.65 23.03 -39.18
CA GLN A 79 -6.04 22.23 -38.01
C GLN A 79 -6.24 20.76 -38.40
N PRO A 80 -5.17 20.00 -38.57
CA PRO A 80 -5.24 18.63 -39.11
C PRO A 80 -6.06 17.66 -38.23
N ASP A 81 -6.17 17.95 -36.94
CA ASP A 81 -6.92 17.12 -35.98
C ASP A 81 -8.43 17.42 -35.99
N LEU A 82 -8.86 18.50 -36.68
CA LEU A 82 -10.26 18.91 -36.76
C LEU A 82 -10.82 18.63 -38.15
N GLN A 83 -11.90 17.88 -38.20
CA GLN A 83 -12.64 17.56 -39.39
C GLN A 83 -14.08 18.06 -39.27
N LEU A 84 -14.73 18.32 -40.37
CA LEU A 84 -16.07 18.88 -40.44
C LEU A 84 -16.95 18.09 -41.42
N ARG A 85 -18.16 17.81 -41.01
CA ARG A 85 -19.27 17.39 -41.88
C ARG A 85 -20.39 18.41 -41.81
N VAL A 86 -20.94 18.71 -42.98
CA VAL A 86 -22.12 19.56 -43.12
C VAL A 86 -23.15 18.79 -43.90
N GLY A 87 -24.38 18.73 -43.40
CA GLY A 87 -25.47 18.04 -44.05
C GLY A 87 -26.82 18.67 -43.79
N ASP A 88 -27.84 18.19 -44.45
CA ASP A 88 -29.21 18.60 -44.21
C ASP A 88 -29.79 17.94 -42.93
N ALA A 89 -31.00 18.31 -42.55
CA ALA A 89 -31.72 17.73 -41.45
C ALA A 89 -32.04 16.22 -41.62
N ASN A 90 -32.02 15.72 -42.86
CA ASN A 90 -32.32 14.33 -43.21
C ASN A 90 -31.05 13.46 -43.27
N GLY A 91 -29.86 14.03 -43.08
CA GLY A 91 -28.60 13.32 -43.10
C GLY A 91 -27.90 13.26 -44.46
N GLN A 92 -28.40 14.00 -45.48
CA GLN A 92 -27.71 14.12 -46.76
C GLN A 92 -26.50 15.06 -46.60
N LEU A 93 -25.28 14.52 -46.84
CA LEU A 93 -24.02 15.26 -46.71
C LEU A 93 -23.85 16.26 -47.87
N TRP A 94 -23.52 17.50 -47.54
CA TRP A 94 -23.12 18.54 -48.49
C TRP A 94 -21.62 18.69 -48.55
N PHE A 95 -20.96 18.47 -47.40
CA PHE A 95 -19.51 18.54 -47.29
C PHE A 95 -19.01 17.48 -46.28
N ASP A 96 -17.93 16.83 -46.63
CA ASP A 96 -17.26 15.87 -45.78
C ASP A 96 -15.72 16.01 -45.90
N SER A 97 -15.06 16.45 -44.82
CA SER A 97 -13.59 16.46 -44.73
C SER A 97 -13.04 15.21 -44.08
N ALA A 98 -13.91 14.26 -43.70
CA ALA A 98 -13.56 13.02 -42.99
C ALA A 98 -13.95 11.77 -43.79
N PRO A 99 -13.41 11.54 -44.97
CA PRO A 99 -13.85 10.45 -45.89
C PRO A 99 -13.55 9.06 -45.32
N GLY A 100 -12.70 8.96 -44.30
CA GLY A 100 -12.38 7.69 -43.59
C GLY A 100 -13.40 7.25 -42.55
N LEU A 101 -14.36 8.10 -42.23
CA LEU A 101 -15.39 7.78 -41.27
C LEU A 101 -16.69 7.33 -41.94
N PRO A 102 -17.52 6.46 -41.30
CA PRO A 102 -18.80 6.04 -41.88
C PRO A 102 -19.69 7.21 -42.25
N ALA A 103 -20.43 7.11 -43.32
CA ALA A 103 -21.37 8.15 -43.74
C ALA A 103 -22.43 8.42 -42.65
N SER A 104 -22.89 7.39 -41.95
CA SER A 104 -23.80 7.50 -40.81
C SER A 104 -23.03 7.53 -39.50
N LEU A 105 -22.84 8.73 -38.94
CA LEU A 105 -22.34 8.90 -37.57
C LEU A 105 -23.48 8.69 -36.56
N PRO A 106 -23.17 8.33 -35.29
CA PRO A 106 -24.17 8.25 -34.25
C PRO A 106 -24.96 9.55 -34.16
N GLY A 107 -26.27 9.53 -34.51
CA GLY A 107 -27.12 10.70 -34.56
C GLY A 107 -27.40 11.29 -33.17
N GLY A 108 -27.61 12.62 -33.12
CA GLY A 108 -28.04 13.40 -31.94
C GLY A 108 -27.17 14.60 -31.67
N ALA A 109 -27.78 15.67 -31.19
CA ALA A 109 -27.08 16.90 -30.82
C ALA A 109 -26.18 16.70 -29.59
N GLY A 110 -25.07 17.45 -29.54
CA GLY A 110 -24.13 17.49 -28.41
C GLY A 110 -22.85 16.68 -28.62
N LEU A 111 -22.08 16.57 -27.54
CA LEU A 111 -20.77 15.94 -27.53
C LEU A 111 -20.89 14.43 -27.40
N ARG A 112 -20.14 13.67 -28.22
CA ARG A 112 -20.07 12.21 -28.20
C ARG A 112 -18.67 11.73 -28.51
N SER A 113 -18.35 10.51 -28.08
CA SER A 113 -17.08 9.83 -28.41
C SER A 113 -17.37 8.69 -29.38
N LEU A 114 -16.49 8.52 -30.35
CA LEU A 114 -16.50 7.42 -31.34
C LEU A 114 -15.09 6.85 -31.41
N GLU A 115 -14.98 5.54 -31.36
CA GLU A 115 -13.72 4.84 -31.62
C GLU A 115 -13.86 4.06 -32.91
N GLN A 116 -12.95 4.29 -33.88
CA GLN A 116 -12.97 3.62 -35.18
C GLN A 116 -11.56 3.34 -35.66
N ALA A 117 -11.30 2.10 -36.05
CA ALA A 117 -10.02 1.63 -36.57
C ALA A 117 -8.82 1.98 -35.68
N GLY A 118 -9.02 2.03 -34.34
CA GLY A 118 -7.97 2.36 -33.35
C GLY A 118 -7.72 3.86 -33.18
N THR A 119 -8.50 4.71 -33.84
CA THR A 119 -8.49 6.16 -33.69
C THR A 119 -9.70 6.61 -32.90
N ALA A 120 -9.50 7.44 -31.91
CA ALA A 120 -10.56 7.96 -31.05
C ALA A 120 -10.96 9.38 -31.50
N TYR A 121 -12.24 9.57 -31.71
CA TYR A 121 -12.81 10.82 -32.15
C TYR A 121 -13.79 11.38 -31.13
N ARG A 122 -13.80 12.72 -30.99
CA ARG A 122 -14.83 13.47 -30.30
C ARG A 122 -15.73 14.14 -31.32
N LEU A 123 -16.99 13.77 -31.33
CA LEU A 123 -18.00 14.31 -32.26
C LEU A 123 -18.82 15.37 -31.54
N TYR A 124 -19.01 16.50 -32.17
CA TYR A 124 -19.91 17.54 -31.67
C TYR A 124 -20.87 17.96 -32.77
N THR A 125 -22.15 17.54 -32.62
CA THR A 125 -23.18 17.82 -33.62
C THR A 125 -24.12 18.91 -33.11
N ALA A 126 -24.31 19.95 -33.94
CA ALA A 126 -25.20 21.06 -33.66
C ALA A 126 -25.86 21.60 -34.92
N ALA A 127 -27.05 22.17 -34.77
CA ALA A 127 -27.71 22.87 -35.86
C ALA A 127 -26.95 24.14 -36.28
N LEU A 128 -26.85 24.41 -37.57
CA LEU A 128 -26.23 25.63 -38.07
C LEU A 128 -27.01 26.87 -37.62
N ASN A 129 -28.34 26.85 -37.81
CA ASN A 129 -29.25 27.93 -37.43
C ASN A 129 -30.13 27.47 -36.24
N PRO A 130 -29.79 27.82 -35.00
CA PRO A 130 -30.58 27.42 -33.83
C PRO A 130 -32.02 28.03 -33.95
N GLY A 131 -33.02 27.15 -33.77
CA GLY A 131 -34.43 27.58 -33.82
C GLY A 131 -35.19 27.31 -35.13
N GLN A 132 -34.49 26.82 -36.19
CA GLN A 132 -35.13 26.35 -37.40
C GLN A 132 -35.22 24.80 -37.40
N ALA A 133 -36.43 24.29 -37.61
CA ALA A 133 -36.67 22.85 -37.59
C ALA A 133 -35.91 22.03 -38.69
N ALA A 134 -35.67 22.66 -39.83
CA ALA A 134 -34.97 22.08 -40.99
C ALA A 134 -33.54 22.64 -41.17
N SER A 135 -32.92 23.12 -40.07
CA SER A 135 -31.57 23.66 -40.15
C SER A 135 -30.52 22.62 -40.53
N PRO A 136 -29.57 22.99 -41.39
CA PRO A 136 -28.41 22.15 -41.66
C PRO A 136 -27.69 21.76 -40.38
N GLN A 137 -27.13 20.54 -40.34
CA GLN A 137 -26.39 20.02 -39.20
C GLN A 137 -24.88 20.17 -39.45
N LEU A 138 -24.18 20.71 -38.46
CA LEU A 138 -22.73 20.74 -38.40
C LEU A 138 -22.25 19.67 -37.47
N THR A 139 -21.40 18.78 -37.95
CA THR A 139 -20.72 17.80 -37.11
C THR A 139 -19.23 18.09 -37.12
N LEU A 140 -18.72 18.59 -36.03
CA LEU A 140 -17.28 18.74 -35.76
C LEU A 140 -16.73 17.42 -35.27
N ILE A 141 -15.60 17.01 -35.81
CA ILE A 141 -14.94 15.74 -35.50
C ILE A 141 -13.51 16.07 -35.13
N LEU A 142 -13.18 15.83 -33.85
CA LEU A 142 -11.83 16.07 -33.33
C LEU A 142 -11.15 14.73 -33.06
N ASP A 143 -9.96 14.55 -33.61
CA ASP A 143 -9.10 13.40 -33.26
C ASP A 143 -8.51 13.59 -31.85
N ILE A 144 -8.89 12.71 -30.95
CA ILE A 144 -8.43 12.72 -29.56
C ILE A 144 -7.46 11.59 -29.23
N THR A 145 -6.92 10.92 -30.23
CA THR A 145 -6.02 9.77 -30.06
C THR A 145 -4.78 10.14 -29.23
N HIS A 146 -4.25 11.35 -29.47
CA HIS A 146 -3.12 11.88 -28.69
C HIS A 146 -3.45 12.02 -27.20
N HIS A 147 -4.66 12.52 -26.87
CA HIS A 147 -5.14 12.64 -25.49
C HIS A 147 -5.31 11.25 -24.85
N GLN A 148 -5.85 10.28 -25.56
CA GLN A 148 -6.00 8.92 -25.07
C GLN A 148 -4.65 8.23 -24.80
N HIS A 149 -3.69 8.36 -25.70
CA HIS A 149 -2.33 7.85 -25.48
C HIS A 149 -1.66 8.50 -24.26
N PHE A 150 -1.86 9.79 -24.05
CA PHE A 150 -1.38 10.49 -22.88
C PHE A 150 -2.01 9.92 -21.59
N LEU A 151 -3.34 9.76 -21.57
CA LEU A 151 -4.06 9.19 -20.42
C LEU A 151 -3.63 7.75 -20.12
N GLN A 152 -3.45 6.92 -21.14
CA GLN A 152 -2.95 5.55 -20.99
C GLN A 152 -1.53 5.53 -20.40
N ARG A 153 -0.63 6.39 -20.90
CA ARG A 153 0.73 6.53 -20.35
C ARG A 153 0.70 6.98 -18.89
N MET A 154 -0.15 7.93 -18.54
CA MET A 154 -0.36 8.38 -17.19
C MET A 154 -0.89 7.25 -16.28
N GLN A 155 -1.84 6.45 -16.76
CA GLN A 155 -2.31 5.26 -16.05
C GLN A 155 -1.19 4.27 -15.76
N HIS A 156 -0.33 3.96 -16.73
CA HIS A 156 0.82 3.07 -16.49
C HIS A 156 1.78 3.63 -15.44
N LEU A 157 2.06 4.94 -15.46
CA LEU A 157 2.89 5.58 -14.44
C LEU A 157 2.25 5.52 -13.05
N ILE A 158 0.93 5.72 -12.95
CA ILE A 158 0.18 5.58 -11.70
C ILE A 158 0.30 4.16 -11.14
N TRP A 159 0.06 3.13 -11.96
CA TRP A 159 0.18 1.75 -11.53
C TRP A 159 1.60 1.38 -11.09
N LEU A 160 2.60 1.88 -11.79
CA LEU A 160 4.01 1.67 -11.44
C LEU A 160 4.35 2.34 -10.10
N THR A 161 3.92 3.59 -9.89
CA THR A 161 4.15 4.30 -8.62
C THR A 161 3.40 3.66 -7.46
N VAL A 162 2.16 3.18 -7.66
CA VAL A 162 1.40 2.43 -6.64
C VAL A 162 2.14 1.14 -6.26
N GLY A 163 2.60 0.38 -7.26
CA GLY A 163 3.34 -0.86 -7.02
C GLY A 163 4.66 -0.62 -6.27
N LEU A 164 5.43 0.39 -6.70
CA LEU A 164 6.71 0.72 -6.10
C LEU A 164 6.56 1.25 -4.65
N SER A 165 5.58 2.11 -4.42
CA SER A 165 5.30 2.65 -3.07
C SER A 165 4.82 1.57 -2.11
N ALA A 166 3.96 0.66 -2.55
CA ALA A 166 3.50 -0.47 -1.75
C ALA A 166 4.67 -1.41 -1.39
N LEU A 167 5.54 -1.71 -2.36
CA LEU A 167 6.73 -2.53 -2.14
C LEU A 167 7.70 -1.86 -1.16
N ALA A 168 8.00 -0.58 -1.36
CA ALA A 168 8.86 0.19 -0.47
C ALA A 168 8.30 0.23 0.96
N THR A 169 7.00 0.48 1.12
CA THR A 169 6.34 0.48 2.43
C THR A 169 6.38 -0.91 3.08
N ALA A 170 6.20 -1.98 2.33
CA ALA A 170 6.31 -3.33 2.84
C ALA A 170 7.72 -3.66 3.34
N LEU A 171 8.75 -3.28 2.57
CA LEU A 171 10.15 -3.51 2.93
C LEU A 171 10.56 -2.69 4.16
N LEU A 172 10.26 -1.38 4.15
CA LEU A 172 10.56 -0.48 5.27
C LEU A 172 9.79 -0.87 6.52
N GLY A 173 8.51 -1.21 6.40
CA GLY A 173 7.69 -1.67 7.51
C GLY A 173 8.20 -3.00 8.09
N ALA A 174 8.60 -3.94 7.24
CA ALA A 174 9.19 -5.20 7.69
C ALA A 174 10.55 -4.99 8.40
N TRP A 175 11.38 -4.07 7.87
CA TRP A 175 12.64 -3.71 8.49
C TRP A 175 12.43 -3.03 9.85
N ALA A 176 11.58 -2.01 9.92
CA ALA A 176 11.25 -1.28 11.15
C ALA A 176 10.66 -2.20 12.22
N ALA A 177 9.72 -3.06 11.85
CA ALA A 177 9.11 -4.02 12.77
C ALA A 177 10.11 -5.07 13.27
N ARG A 178 11.04 -5.56 12.41
CA ARG A 178 12.08 -6.49 12.85
C ARG A 178 13.07 -5.82 13.79
N SER A 179 13.48 -4.58 13.48
CA SER A 179 14.42 -3.82 14.30
C SER A 179 13.81 -3.46 15.66
N GLY A 180 12.56 -2.96 15.67
CA GLY A 180 11.87 -2.57 16.89
C GLY A 180 11.52 -3.76 17.81
N LEU A 181 11.26 -4.95 17.26
CA LEU A 181 10.96 -6.15 18.05
C LEU A 181 12.19 -6.98 18.43
N ARG A 182 13.39 -6.60 17.98
CA ARG A 182 14.64 -7.31 18.31
C ARG A 182 14.94 -7.32 19.82
N PRO A 183 14.79 -6.20 20.56
CA PRO A 183 14.99 -6.19 22.01
C PRO A 183 14.04 -7.14 22.75
N LEU A 184 12.76 -7.14 22.36
CA LEU A 184 11.75 -8.02 22.96
C LEU A 184 12.09 -9.51 22.78
N ARG A 185 12.61 -9.90 21.61
CA ARG A 185 13.08 -11.27 21.36
C ARG A 185 14.28 -11.63 22.23
N ARG A 186 15.21 -10.68 22.45
CA ARG A 186 16.34 -10.87 23.36
C ARG A 186 15.88 -11.09 24.79
N MET A 187 14.91 -10.31 25.27
CA MET A 187 14.30 -10.51 26.59
C MET A 187 13.71 -11.90 26.74
N GLY A 188 12.95 -12.36 25.74
CA GLY A 188 12.39 -13.72 25.72
C GLY A 188 13.46 -14.82 25.75
N ALA A 189 14.57 -14.63 25.04
CA ALA A 189 15.69 -15.58 25.02
C ALA A 189 16.41 -15.63 26.38
N VAL A 190 16.65 -14.47 27.02
CA VAL A 190 17.22 -14.41 28.37
C VAL A 190 16.29 -15.07 29.39
N ALA A 191 14.98 -14.77 29.34
CA ALA A 191 13.98 -15.37 30.22
C ALA A 191 13.92 -16.90 30.08
N ALA A 192 14.01 -17.42 28.84
CA ALA A 192 14.01 -18.87 28.58
C ALA A 192 15.31 -19.57 29.02
N GLY A 193 16.43 -18.84 29.08
CA GLY A 193 17.74 -19.34 29.49
C GLY A 193 18.04 -19.16 30.98
N VAL A 194 17.10 -18.62 31.78
CA VAL A 194 17.29 -18.42 33.24
C VAL A 194 17.41 -19.78 33.91
N SER A 195 18.59 -20.03 34.52
CA SER A 195 18.91 -21.19 35.36
C SER A 195 19.69 -20.71 36.56
N ALA A 196 19.86 -21.55 37.54
CA ALA A 196 20.63 -21.23 38.76
C ALA A 196 22.06 -20.72 38.45
N SER A 197 22.66 -21.15 37.31
CA SER A 197 24.00 -20.75 36.91
C SER A 197 24.04 -19.51 35.99
N SER A 198 22.89 -18.96 35.57
CA SER A 198 22.80 -17.85 34.59
C SER A 198 22.05 -16.63 35.14
N LEU A 199 21.80 -16.55 36.45
CA LEU A 199 21.09 -15.44 37.13
C LEU A 199 21.83 -14.09 37.07
N THR A 200 23.13 -14.10 36.76
CA THR A 200 23.97 -12.89 36.65
C THR A 200 23.78 -12.11 35.36
N GLN A 201 23.12 -12.70 34.32
CA GLN A 201 22.88 -12.00 33.06
C GLN A 201 21.91 -10.84 33.26
N ARG A 202 22.23 -9.70 32.63
CA ARG A 202 21.37 -8.51 32.64
C ARG A 202 21.09 -8.04 31.22
N LEU A 203 19.93 -7.43 31.03
CA LEU A 203 19.55 -6.79 29.78
C LEU A 203 20.17 -5.40 29.67
N PRO A 204 20.85 -5.05 28.57
CA PRO A 204 21.41 -3.72 28.37
C PRO A 204 20.27 -2.72 28.12
N GLN A 205 20.10 -1.75 29.00
CA GLN A 205 19.02 -0.75 28.92
C GLN A 205 19.33 0.38 27.93
N GLU A 206 20.60 0.74 27.76
CA GLU A 206 21.06 1.87 26.96
C GLU A 206 20.75 1.78 25.46
N GLN A 207 20.51 0.56 24.97
CA GLN A 207 20.24 0.30 23.54
C GLN A 207 18.77 0.00 23.27
N MET A 208 17.87 0.24 24.23
CA MET A 208 16.45 -0.07 24.10
C MET A 208 15.62 1.18 23.86
N PRO A 209 14.52 1.10 23.07
CA PRO A 209 13.49 2.14 23.06
C PRO A 209 12.99 2.45 24.47
N ALA A 210 12.60 3.71 24.71
CA ALA A 210 12.19 4.18 26.04
C ALA A 210 11.08 3.31 26.67
N GLU A 211 10.12 2.88 25.84
CA GLU A 211 9.00 2.03 26.26
C GLU A 211 9.43 0.64 26.73
N LEU A 212 10.55 0.13 26.23
CA LEU A 212 11.10 -1.16 26.61
C LEU A 212 12.16 -1.06 27.71
N ALA A 213 12.74 0.11 27.95
CA ALA A 213 13.75 0.34 28.98
C ALA A 213 13.18 0.13 30.38
N GLU A 214 11.95 0.60 30.63
CA GLU A 214 11.24 0.40 31.90
C GLU A 214 10.96 -1.10 32.16
N LEU A 215 10.51 -1.82 31.13
CA LEU A 215 10.30 -3.26 31.21
C LEU A 215 11.61 -4.02 31.46
N ALA A 216 12.70 -3.64 30.80
CA ALA A 216 14.02 -4.22 31.01
C ALA A 216 14.55 -3.95 32.41
N SER A 217 14.30 -2.76 32.99
CA SER A 217 14.63 -2.40 34.36
C SER A 217 13.90 -3.31 35.34
N SER A 218 12.59 -3.44 35.20
CA SER A 218 11.76 -4.31 36.03
C SER A 218 12.19 -5.78 35.95
N PHE A 219 12.55 -6.25 34.76
CA PHE A 219 13.06 -7.60 34.56
C PHE A 219 14.42 -7.82 35.23
N ASN A 220 15.35 -6.87 35.09
CA ASN A 220 16.64 -6.92 35.77
C ASN A 220 16.51 -6.92 37.29
N ALA A 221 15.56 -6.13 37.83
CA ALA A 221 15.27 -6.12 39.29
C ALA A 221 14.72 -7.48 39.78
N MET A 222 13.86 -8.13 38.97
CA MET A 222 13.38 -9.48 39.26
C MET A 222 14.52 -10.50 39.28
N LEU A 223 15.42 -10.47 38.27
CA LEU A 223 16.59 -11.34 38.21
C LEU A 223 17.49 -11.14 39.45
N GLY A 224 17.69 -9.88 39.89
CA GLY A 224 18.46 -9.58 41.11
C GLY A 224 17.88 -10.22 42.36
N ARG A 225 16.56 -10.15 42.55
CA ARG A 225 15.89 -10.80 43.69
C ARG A 225 16.00 -12.32 43.64
N LEU A 226 15.91 -12.92 42.46
CA LEU A 226 16.07 -14.36 42.30
C LEU A 226 17.50 -14.79 42.60
N GLU A 227 18.51 -14.05 42.12
CA GLU A 227 19.92 -14.30 42.40
C GLU A 227 20.22 -14.26 43.93
N GLU A 228 19.74 -13.22 44.59
CA GLU A 228 19.91 -13.07 46.05
C GLU A 228 19.23 -14.20 46.84
N SER A 229 18.01 -14.60 46.43
CA SER A 229 17.29 -15.71 47.08
C SER A 229 18.01 -17.04 46.87
N PHE A 230 18.57 -17.26 45.68
CA PHE A 230 19.32 -18.47 45.36
C PHE A 230 20.65 -18.55 46.11
N GLN A 231 21.35 -17.43 46.25
CA GLN A 231 22.56 -17.33 47.05
C GLN A 231 22.29 -17.64 48.54
N ARG A 232 21.20 -17.09 49.09
CA ARG A 232 20.77 -17.40 50.46
C ARG A 232 20.48 -18.91 50.67
N LEU A 233 19.74 -19.51 49.73
CA LEU A 233 19.42 -20.94 49.76
C LEU A 233 20.67 -21.81 49.67
N SER A 234 21.61 -21.43 48.82
CA SER A 234 22.87 -22.13 48.62
C SER A 234 23.75 -22.08 49.90
N ALA A 235 23.87 -20.89 50.49
CA ALA A 235 24.58 -20.71 51.77
C ALA A 235 23.94 -21.57 52.87
N PHE A 236 22.61 -21.50 53.04
CA PHE A 236 21.88 -22.30 54.00
C PHE A 236 22.08 -23.80 53.80
N SER A 237 22.06 -24.28 52.56
CA SER A 237 22.30 -25.69 52.24
C SER A 237 23.74 -26.13 52.57
N ALA A 238 24.72 -25.24 52.36
CA ALA A 238 26.11 -25.50 52.70
C ALA A 238 26.33 -25.58 54.23
N ASP A 239 25.67 -24.66 54.98
CA ASP A 239 25.73 -24.64 56.46
C ASP A 239 25.11 -25.92 57.02
N ILE A 240 23.92 -26.34 56.56
CA ILE A 240 23.29 -27.58 56.97
C ILE A 240 24.20 -28.79 56.67
N ALA A 241 24.78 -28.83 55.45
CA ALA A 241 25.67 -29.93 55.10
C ALA A 241 26.91 -29.99 56.01
N HIS A 242 27.42 -28.83 56.44
CA HIS A 242 28.53 -28.76 57.34
C HIS A 242 28.13 -29.22 58.76
N GLU A 243 26.99 -28.75 59.27
CA GLU A 243 26.47 -29.10 60.62
C GLU A 243 26.07 -30.59 60.71
N LEU A 244 25.59 -31.20 59.63
CA LEU A 244 25.28 -32.62 59.59
C LEU A 244 26.52 -33.50 59.44
N ARG A 245 27.61 -33.02 58.84
CA ARG A 245 28.85 -33.80 58.66
C ARG A 245 29.47 -34.17 59.98
N THR A 246 29.49 -33.26 60.98
CA THR A 246 30.12 -33.47 62.25
C THR A 246 29.44 -34.59 63.05
N PRO A 247 28.11 -34.61 63.30
CA PRO A 247 27.45 -35.70 64.04
C PRO A 247 27.51 -37.04 63.27
N LEU A 248 27.39 -37.00 61.89
CA LEU A 248 27.54 -38.20 61.07
C LEU A 248 28.93 -38.79 61.20
N SER A 249 29.98 -37.96 61.10
CA SER A 249 31.36 -38.43 61.30
C SER A 249 31.58 -39.02 62.67
N ASN A 250 31.02 -38.39 63.71
CA ASN A 250 31.10 -38.92 65.10
C ASN A 250 30.39 -40.29 65.24
N LEU A 251 29.16 -40.40 64.67
CA LEU A 251 28.42 -41.65 64.63
C LEU A 251 29.19 -42.79 63.91
N LEU A 252 29.75 -42.44 62.73
CA LEU A 252 30.57 -43.36 61.97
C LEU A 252 31.80 -43.84 62.73
N THR A 253 32.51 -42.91 63.43
CA THR A 253 33.68 -43.20 64.21
C THR A 253 33.31 -44.09 65.40
N HIS A 254 32.19 -43.71 66.13
CA HIS A 254 31.69 -44.55 67.19
C HIS A 254 31.30 -45.95 66.76
N THR A 255 30.60 -46.08 65.71
CA THR A 255 30.18 -47.37 65.15
C THR A 255 31.41 -48.24 64.75
N GLN A 256 32.39 -47.62 64.01
CA GLN A 256 33.64 -48.29 63.69
C GLN A 256 34.45 -48.76 64.86
N VAL A 257 34.56 -47.88 65.89
CA VAL A 257 35.26 -48.24 67.14
C VAL A 257 34.51 -49.34 67.89
N THR A 258 33.19 -49.36 67.88
CA THR A 258 32.35 -50.39 68.51
C THR A 258 32.46 -51.73 67.80
N LEU A 259 32.55 -51.73 66.47
CA LEU A 259 32.67 -52.95 65.65
C LEU A 259 34.08 -53.56 65.70
N THR A 260 35.12 -52.74 65.87
CA THR A 260 36.53 -53.21 65.94
C THR A 260 37.01 -53.69 67.24
N ARG A 261 36.31 -53.39 68.39
CA ARG A 261 36.64 -53.89 69.70
C ARG A 261 35.53 -54.80 70.22
N PRO A 262 35.76 -56.07 70.52
CA PRO A 262 34.76 -56.93 71.18
C PRO A 262 34.45 -56.39 72.57
N ARG A 263 33.23 -55.97 72.80
CA ARG A 263 32.70 -55.49 74.07
C ARG A 263 31.56 -56.41 74.53
N PRO A 264 31.36 -56.58 75.85
CA PRO A 264 30.21 -57.33 76.34
C PRO A 264 28.91 -56.59 76.03
N LEU A 265 27.81 -57.33 75.82
CA LEU A 265 26.50 -56.84 75.37
C LEU A 265 25.86 -55.75 76.27
N GLU A 266 26.26 -55.67 77.52
CA GLU A 266 25.77 -54.66 78.52
C GLU A 266 26.23 -53.24 78.20
N ASP A 267 27.40 -53.04 77.60
CA ASP A 267 27.92 -51.71 77.21
C ASP A 267 27.26 -51.15 75.92
N LEU A 268 26.60 -51.97 75.11
CA LEU A 268 25.92 -51.57 73.93
C LEU A 268 24.53 -50.95 74.18
N SER A 269 23.93 -51.24 75.32
CA SER A 269 22.61 -50.72 75.69
C SER A 269 22.64 -49.27 76.21
N LEU A 270 23.78 -48.75 76.59
CA LEU A 270 23.93 -47.37 77.10
C LEU A 270 24.08 -46.30 76.00
N ILE A 271 24.27 -46.71 74.77
CA ILE A 271 24.45 -45.75 73.60
C ILE A 271 23.11 -45.29 73.02
N HIS A 272 21.98 -45.88 73.45
CA HIS A 272 20.64 -45.52 72.92
C HIS A 272 19.92 -44.44 73.70
N ILE A 273 20.48 -43.89 74.80
CA ILE A 273 19.78 -42.95 75.69
C ILE A 273 20.64 -41.71 76.02
N SER A 274 21.18 -41.04 75.00
CA SER A 274 21.71 -39.68 75.11
C SER A 274 21.51 -38.87 73.88
#